data_d48c13ab213d4aa0d2fc3c6cbfde05a8
#
_entry.id   d48c13ab213d4aa0d2fc3c6cbfde05a8
#
_cell.length_a   1.000
_cell.length_b   1.000
_cell.length_c   1.000
_cell.angle_alpha   90.00
_cell.angle_beta   90.00
_cell.angle_gamma   90.00
#
_symmetry.space_group_name_H-M   'P 1'
#
loop_
_entity.id
_entity.type
_entity.pdbx_description
1 polymer ?
#
loop_
_entity_poly.entity_id
_entity_poly.type
_entity_poly.pdbx_seq_one_letter_code
_entity_poly.pdbx_strand_id
1 'polypeptide(L)'
;YEKTSRDIIKGLNLHINKGEIFSIIGGNGTGKTTTTMLLSGILKPYRGKIKVKGKIGFLPQDVQILFEQESVMEELKKVDKSLIEKMNLQKLLNMHPYDLSGGEQQKVALAKVLGEKPAVLLLDEPTKGIDNIYKEQLGILLRDLAENGKTIILVSHDLDFCGEYSDRCGLFAQGSLISEDTAREFFLNNRFYTTTIAKLARGIIDGAYKMEDML
;
A
#
# COMPACT_ATOMS: atom_id res chain seq x y z
N TYR A 1 14.92 -23.21 -7.47
CA TYR A 1 15.71 -22.00 -7.69
C TYR A 1 17.18 -22.38 -7.52
N GLU A 2 17.96 -22.23 -8.59
CA GLU A 2 19.37 -22.61 -8.65
C GLU A 2 20.21 -21.79 -7.65
N LYS A 3 21.20 -22.43 -7.06
CA LYS A 3 22.14 -21.91 -6.05
C LYS A 3 23.01 -20.72 -6.49
N THR A 4 22.72 -20.11 -7.63
CA THR A 4 23.47 -18.97 -8.19
C THR A 4 22.69 -17.66 -8.23
N SER A 5 21.42 -17.62 -7.78
CA SER A 5 20.67 -16.38 -7.70
C SER A 5 21.13 -15.56 -6.50
N ARG A 6 21.60 -14.34 -6.74
CA ARG A 6 21.87 -13.35 -5.69
C ARG A 6 20.62 -13.19 -4.83
N ASP A 7 20.77 -13.21 -3.50
CA ASP A 7 19.67 -12.95 -2.57
C ASP A 7 18.98 -11.63 -2.96
N ILE A 8 17.66 -11.70 -3.19
CA ILE A 8 16.84 -10.53 -3.57
C ILE A 8 16.71 -9.59 -2.35
N ILE A 9 16.51 -10.18 -1.17
CA ILE A 9 16.39 -9.44 0.09
C ILE A 9 17.61 -9.75 0.96
N LYS A 10 18.29 -8.71 1.45
CA LYS A 10 19.52 -8.82 2.22
C LYS A 10 19.45 -8.00 3.50
N GLY A 11 19.53 -8.69 4.65
CA GLY A 11 19.68 -8.02 5.94
C GLY A 11 18.57 -7.00 6.26
N LEU A 12 17.35 -7.23 5.75
CA LEU A 12 16.23 -6.32 5.97
C LEU A 12 15.84 -6.34 7.44
N ASN A 13 15.98 -5.19 8.09
CA ASN A 13 15.39 -4.89 9.39
C ASN A 13 14.29 -3.86 9.19
N LEU A 14 13.07 -4.21 9.59
CA LEU A 14 11.90 -3.34 9.46
C LEU A 14 11.08 -3.45 10.73
N HIS A 15 10.77 -2.32 11.34
CA HIS A 15 9.87 -2.21 12.48
C HIS A 15 8.75 -1.23 12.16
N ILE A 16 7.50 -1.71 12.28
CA ILE A 16 6.31 -0.92 12.00
C ILE A 16 5.42 -0.95 13.23
N ASN A 17 4.96 0.21 13.66
CA ASN A 17 4.13 0.36 14.84
C ASN A 17 2.67 0.01 14.53
N LYS A 18 1.92 -0.33 15.58
CA LYS A 18 0.48 -0.56 15.44
C LYS A 18 -0.23 0.76 15.11
N GLY A 19 -1.13 0.72 14.12
CA GLY A 19 -1.88 1.92 13.70
C GLY A 19 -1.09 2.86 12.81
N GLU A 20 0.07 2.43 12.29
CA GLU A 20 0.95 3.21 11.42
C GLU A 20 0.68 2.88 9.95
N ILE A 21 0.74 3.89 9.09
CA ILE A 21 0.85 3.76 7.64
C ILE A 21 2.33 3.93 7.27
N PHE A 22 2.98 2.83 6.91
CA PHE A 22 4.37 2.79 6.49
C PHE A 22 4.48 2.56 4.98
N SER A 23 5.12 3.49 4.26
CA SER A 23 5.34 3.36 2.83
C SER A 23 6.74 2.87 2.49
N ILE A 24 6.81 1.84 1.67
CA ILE A 24 8.05 1.31 1.08
C ILE A 24 8.19 1.89 -0.33
N ILE A 25 9.18 2.77 -0.50
CA ILE A 25 9.45 3.51 -1.72
C ILE A 25 10.74 2.98 -2.35
N GLY A 26 10.81 2.93 -3.68
CA GLY A 26 12.03 2.50 -4.36
C GLY A 26 11.80 2.16 -5.83
N GLY A 27 12.88 2.02 -6.59
CA GLY A 27 12.83 1.67 -8.01
C GLY A 27 12.26 0.29 -8.30
N ASN A 28 11.97 0.01 -9.57
CA ASN A 28 11.53 -1.32 -10.00
C ASN A 28 12.64 -2.36 -9.82
N GLY A 29 12.27 -3.59 -9.48
CA GLY A 29 13.23 -4.69 -9.30
C GLY A 29 14.07 -4.64 -8.03
N THR A 30 13.82 -3.69 -7.11
CA THR A 30 14.58 -3.58 -5.86
C THR A 30 14.20 -4.62 -4.80
N GLY A 31 13.10 -5.37 -4.99
CA GLY A 31 12.65 -6.42 -4.08
C GLY A 31 11.41 -6.06 -3.25
N LYS A 32 10.73 -4.94 -3.53
CA LYS A 32 9.54 -4.50 -2.77
C LYS A 32 8.43 -5.55 -2.77
N THR A 33 8.02 -6.02 -3.95
CA THR A 33 7.00 -7.09 -4.07
C THR A 33 7.45 -8.40 -3.41
N THR A 34 8.73 -8.74 -3.48
CA THR A 34 9.27 -9.90 -2.75
C THR A 34 9.14 -9.70 -1.24
N THR A 35 9.35 -8.47 -0.76
CA THR A 35 9.16 -8.13 0.66
C THR A 35 7.70 -8.27 1.08
N THR A 36 6.73 -7.79 0.26
CA THR A 36 5.30 -7.98 0.57
C THR A 36 4.90 -9.44 0.57
N MET A 37 5.43 -10.26 -0.35
CA MET A 37 5.20 -11.71 -0.37
C MET A 37 5.81 -12.43 0.85
N LEU A 38 6.97 -11.99 1.35
CA LEU A 38 7.56 -12.51 2.59
C LEU A 38 6.72 -12.10 3.81
N LEU A 39 6.29 -10.84 3.88
CA LEU A 39 5.47 -10.33 4.98
C LEU A 39 4.09 -10.99 5.01
N SER A 40 3.46 -11.24 3.85
CA SER A 40 2.17 -11.93 3.74
C SER A 40 2.25 -13.44 4.05
N GLY A 41 3.46 -14.00 4.10
CA GLY A 41 3.67 -15.44 4.32
C GLY A 41 3.55 -16.30 3.07
N ILE A 42 3.33 -15.71 1.88
CA ILE A 42 3.35 -16.42 0.59
C ILE A 42 4.74 -17.01 0.35
N LEU A 43 5.78 -16.24 0.67
CA LEU A 43 7.16 -16.71 0.65
C LEU A 43 7.68 -16.89 2.08
N LYS A 44 8.57 -17.86 2.27
CA LYS A 44 9.29 -18.05 3.54
C LYS A 44 10.70 -17.49 3.43
N PRO A 45 11.19 -16.73 4.44
CA PRO A 45 12.54 -16.23 4.44
C PRO A 45 13.53 -17.40 4.57
N TYR A 46 14.62 -17.37 3.81
CA TYR A 46 15.70 -18.36 3.93
C TYR A 46 16.46 -18.21 5.25
N ARG A 47 16.64 -16.96 5.71
CA ARG A 47 17.25 -16.60 7.00
C ARG A 47 16.49 -15.46 7.64
N GLY A 48 16.60 -15.33 8.96
CA GLY A 48 15.91 -14.30 9.72
C GLY A 48 14.55 -14.76 10.23
N LYS A 49 13.79 -13.81 10.79
CA LYS A 49 12.46 -14.06 11.37
C LYS A 49 11.55 -12.91 11.03
N ILE A 50 10.32 -13.22 10.64
CA ILE A 50 9.24 -12.28 10.47
C ILE A 50 8.25 -12.49 11.61
N LYS A 51 7.89 -11.41 12.31
CA LYS A 51 6.90 -11.45 13.39
C LYS A 51 5.82 -10.44 13.06
N VAL A 52 4.62 -10.91 12.80
CA VAL A 52 3.44 -10.06 12.60
C VAL A 52 2.40 -10.39 13.66
N LYS A 53 1.83 -9.36 14.27
CA LYS A 53 0.77 -9.53 15.26
C LYS A 53 -0.60 -9.39 14.59
N GLY A 54 -1.33 -10.50 14.52
CA GLY A 54 -2.68 -10.56 13.97
C GLY A 54 -2.75 -11.04 12.51
N LYS A 55 -3.97 -11.03 11.97
CA LYS A 55 -4.25 -11.46 10.60
C LYS A 55 -3.73 -10.44 9.60
N ILE A 56 -3.14 -10.92 8.52
CA ILE A 56 -2.64 -10.11 7.42
C ILE A 56 -3.65 -10.18 6.28
N GLY A 57 -4.03 -9.03 5.73
CA GLY A 57 -4.69 -8.90 4.45
C GLY A 57 -3.68 -8.42 3.41
N PHE A 58 -3.65 -9.05 2.25
CA PHE A 58 -2.73 -8.69 1.18
C PHE A 58 -3.50 -8.33 -0.09
N LEU A 59 -3.30 -7.10 -0.57
CA LEU A 59 -3.75 -6.63 -1.87
C LEU A 59 -2.55 -6.62 -2.83
N PRO A 60 -2.46 -7.59 -3.75
CA PRO A 60 -1.37 -7.65 -4.72
C PRO A 60 -1.55 -6.60 -5.82
N GLN A 61 -0.47 -6.32 -6.56
CA GLN A 61 -0.49 -5.40 -7.71
C GLN A 61 -1.47 -5.86 -8.80
N ASP A 62 -1.52 -7.17 -9.08
CA ASP A 62 -2.54 -7.76 -9.95
C ASP A 62 -3.69 -8.28 -9.08
N VAL A 63 -4.75 -7.48 -8.99
CA VAL A 63 -5.91 -7.80 -8.12
C VAL A 63 -6.80 -8.89 -8.69
N GLN A 64 -6.69 -9.21 -9.98
CA GLN A 64 -7.51 -10.22 -10.63
C GLN A 64 -7.29 -11.61 -10.02
N ILE A 65 -6.09 -11.88 -9.53
CA ILE A 65 -5.76 -13.14 -8.86
C ILE A 65 -6.56 -13.39 -7.57
N LEU A 66 -7.24 -12.38 -7.05
CA LEU A 66 -8.10 -12.50 -5.87
C LEU A 66 -9.53 -12.91 -6.21
N PHE A 67 -9.95 -12.81 -7.49
CA PHE A 67 -11.33 -13.09 -7.87
C PHE A 67 -11.52 -14.56 -8.17
N GLU A 68 -12.51 -15.16 -7.48
CA GLU A 68 -12.81 -16.60 -7.51
C GLU A 68 -14.28 -16.88 -7.84
N GLN A 69 -15.14 -15.84 -7.85
CA GLN A 69 -16.57 -15.95 -7.99
C GLN A 69 -17.06 -15.31 -9.30
N GLU A 70 -18.27 -15.67 -9.72
CA GLU A 70 -18.88 -15.16 -10.95
C GLU A 70 -19.54 -13.78 -10.80
N SER A 71 -19.75 -13.31 -9.55
CA SER A 71 -20.30 -11.99 -9.28
C SER A 71 -19.59 -11.28 -8.14
N VAL A 72 -19.57 -9.93 -8.21
CA VAL A 72 -19.04 -9.09 -7.13
C VAL A 72 -19.77 -9.33 -5.82
N MET A 73 -21.10 -9.61 -5.87
CA MET A 73 -21.87 -9.90 -4.67
C MET A 73 -21.36 -11.16 -3.95
N GLU A 74 -21.01 -12.20 -4.70
CA GLU A 74 -20.46 -13.43 -4.12
C GLU A 74 -19.03 -13.22 -3.60
N GLU A 75 -18.21 -12.42 -4.30
CA GLU A 75 -16.88 -12.03 -3.82
C GLU A 75 -16.96 -11.30 -2.48
N LEU A 76 -17.96 -10.44 -2.31
CA LEU A 76 -18.12 -9.57 -1.15
C LEU A 76 -19.05 -10.15 -0.06
N LYS A 77 -19.43 -11.43 -0.10
CA LYS A 77 -20.36 -12.05 0.88
C LYS A 77 -19.93 -11.94 2.35
N LYS A 78 -18.64 -11.77 2.61
CA LYS A 78 -18.09 -11.59 3.97
C LYS A 78 -17.88 -10.12 4.34
N VAL A 79 -18.14 -9.20 3.43
CA VAL A 79 -17.93 -7.77 3.62
C VAL A 79 -19.17 -7.15 4.25
N ASP A 80 -18.96 -6.33 5.28
CA ASP A 80 -20.05 -5.62 5.94
C ASP A 80 -20.73 -4.65 4.94
N LYS A 81 -22.07 -4.57 4.97
CA LYS A 81 -22.84 -3.70 4.06
C LYS A 81 -22.41 -2.25 4.14
N SER A 82 -22.09 -1.76 5.33
CA SER A 82 -21.58 -0.39 5.54
C SER A 82 -20.29 -0.11 4.78
N LEU A 83 -19.41 -1.11 4.65
CA LEU A 83 -18.17 -0.96 3.88
C LEU A 83 -18.47 -0.96 2.37
N ILE A 84 -19.40 -1.79 1.91
CA ILE A 84 -19.87 -1.80 0.51
C ILE A 84 -20.45 -0.42 0.14
N GLU A 85 -21.21 0.18 1.04
CA GLU A 85 -21.79 1.52 0.87
C GLU A 85 -20.70 2.60 0.87
N LYS A 86 -19.81 2.58 1.87
CA LYS A 86 -18.69 3.53 1.99
C LYS A 86 -17.79 3.54 0.75
N MET A 87 -17.61 2.37 0.11
CA MET A 87 -16.79 2.22 -1.09
C MET A 87 -17.57 2.37 -2.40
N ASN A 88 -18.88 2.69 -2.34
CA ASN A 88 -19.78 2.87 -3.50
C ASN A 88 -19.81 1.66 -4.45
N LEU A 89 -19.90 0.43 -3.90
CA LEU A 89 -19.86 -0.80 -4.67
C LEU A 89 -21.24 -1.36 -5.04
N GLN A 90 -22.34 -0.75 -4.58
CA GLN A 90 -23.70 -1.29 -4.72
C GLN A 90 -24.09 -1.55 -6.18
N LYS A 91 -23.66 -0.65 -7.10
CA LYS A 91 -23.98 -0.74 -8.53
C LYS A 91 -23.22 -1.88 -9.23
N LEU A 92 -22.14 -2.36 -8.62
CA LEU A 92 -21.26 -3.37 -9.19
C LEU A 92 -21.64 -4.79 -8.79
N LEU A 93 -22.51 -4.97 -7.77
CA LEU A 93 -22.77 -6.26 -7.12
C LEU A 93 -23.19 -7.39 -8.08
N ASN A 94 -23.96 -7.05 -9.12
CA ASN A 94 -24.47 -8.04 -10.10
C ASN A 94 -23.53 -8.21 -11.31
N MET A 95 -22.40 -7.54 -11.34
CA MET A 95 -21.44 -7.63 -12.45
C MET A 95 -20.44 -8.75 -12.20
N HIS A 96 -19.91 -9.31 -13.29
CA HIS A 96 -18.78 -10.21 -13.19
C HIS A 96 -17.50 -9.40 -12.87
N PRO A 97 -16.63 -9.86 -11.94
CA PRO A 97 -15.43 -9.09 -11.56
C PRO A 97 -14.50 -8.71 -12.73
N TYR A 98 -14.42 -9.54 -13.75
CA TYR A 98 -13.59 -9.27 -14.95
C TYR A 98 -14.22 -8.26 -15.93
N ASP A 99 -15.51 -7.93 -15.79
CA ASP A 99 -16.18 -6.91 -16.61
C ASP A 99 -16.02 -5.51 -16.04
N LEU A 100 -15.41 -5.39 -14.85
CA LEU A 100 -15.16 -4.12 -14.19
C LEU A 100 -13.93 -3.39 -14.79
N SER A 101 -13.96 -2.06 -14.75
CA SER A 101 -12.76 -1.26 -14.98
C SER A 101 -11.67 -1.56 -13.95
N GLY A 102 -10.40 -1.27 -14.29
CA GLY A 102 -9.28 -1.55 -13.38
C GLY A 102 -9.44 -0.89 -12.00
N GLY A 103 -9.96 0.34 -11.94
CA GLY A 103 -10.24 1.03 -10.68
C GLY A 103 -11.37 0.39 -9.87
N GLU A 104 -12.40 -0.11 -10.53
CA GLU A 104 -13.49 -0.84 -9.87
C GLU A 104 -13.02 -2.21 -9.37
N GLN A 105 -12.19 -2.93 -10.14
CA GLN A 105 -11.55 -4.16 -9.69
C GLN A 105 -10.71 -3.92 -8.44
N GLN A 106 -9.94 -2.82 -8.41
CA GLN A 106 -9.14 -2.43 -7.25
C GLN A 106 -10.00 -2.19 -6.01
N LYS A 107 -11.15 -1.49 -6.16
CA LYS A 107 -12.12 -1.26 -5.07
C LYS A 107 -12.68 -2.57 -4.53
N VAL A 108 -13.17 -3.42 -5.42
CA VAL A 108 -13.77 -4.71 -5.05
C VAL A 108 -12.75 -5.61 -4.35
N ALA A 109 -11.53 -5.70 -4.89
CA ALA A 109 -10.45 -6.49 -4.29
C ALA A 109 -10.07 -5.98 -2.90
N LEU A 110 -9.95 -4.66 -2.72
CA LEU A 110 -9.67 -4.05 -1.42
C LEU A 110 -10.81 -4.34 -0.42
N ALA A 111 -12.07 -4.20 -0.84
CA ALA A 111 -13.22 -4.52 0.00
C ALA A 111 -13.21 -6.01 0.41
N LYS A 112 -12.92 -6.93 -0.52
CA LYS A 112 -12.77 -8.37 -0.23
C LYS A 112 -11.71 -8.62 0.83
N VAL A 113 -10.54 -8.02 0.69
CA VAL A 113 -9.44 -8.14 1.67
C VAL A 113 -9.85 -7.57 3.03
N LEU A 114 -10.52 -6.42 3.07
CA LEU A 114 -10.99 -5.80 4.31
C LEU A 114 -12.10 -6.61 5.00
N GLY A 115 -12.93 -7.32 4.24
CA GLY A 115 -13.96 -8.23 4.76
C GLY A 115 -13.41 -9.36 5.63
N GLU A 116 -12.15 -9.73 5.43
CA GLU A 116 -11.44 -10.70 6.27
C GLU A 116 -10.96 -10.10 7.61
N LYS A 117 -11.24 -8.82 7.89
CA LYS A 117 -10.93 -8.08 9.11
C LYS A 117 -9.45 -8.17 9.52
N PRO A 118 -8.50 -7.89 8.62
CA PRO A 118 -7.08 -7.97 8.93
C PRO A 118 -6.68 -6.95 9.99
N ALA A 119 -5.65 -7.29 10.80
CA ALA A 119 -4.99 -6.36 11.71
C ALA A 119 -3.87 -5.59 10.99
N VAL A 120 -3.26 -6.23 10.00
CA VAL A 120 -2.21 -5.65 9.14
C VAL A 120 -2.67 -5.74 7.69
N LEU A 121 -2.62 -4.62 6.97
CA LEU A 121 -2.98 -4.52 5.56
C LEU A 121 -1.71 -4.26 4.74
N LEU A 122 -1.40 -5.17 3.83
CA LEU A 122 -0.29 -5.02 2.87
C LEU A 122 -0.89 -4.64 1.52
N LEU A 123 -0.44 -3.52 0.94
CA LEU A 123 -0.92 -3.01 -0.33
C LEU A 123 0.26 -2.86 -1.30
N ASP A 124 0.23 -3.58 -2.42
CA ASP A 124 1.26 -3.50 -3.45
C ASP A 124 0.73 -2.69 -4.64
N GLU A 125 1.24 -1.47 -4.81
CA GLU A 125 0.88 -0.50 -5.86
C GLU A 125 -0.63 -0.19 -5.96
N PRO A 126 -1.34 0.12 -4.85
CA PRO A 126 -2.79 0.25 -4.85
C PRO A 126 -3.31 1.48 -5.61
N THR A 127 -2.43 2.43 -5.95
CA THR A 127 -2.78 3.65 -6.72
C THR A 127 -2.57 3.51 -8.22
N LYS A 128 -2.08 2.34 -8.67
CA LYS A 128 -1.78 2.12 -10.08
C LYS A 128 -3.05 2.01 -10.92
N GLY A 129 -3.14 2.87 -11.96
CA GLY A 129 -4.25 2.79 -12.93
C GLY A 129 -5.58 3.32 -12.41
N ILE A 130 -5.60 4.03 -11.30
CA ILE A 130 -6.78 4.69 -10.74
C ILE A 130 -6.71 6.21 -10.92
N ASP A 131 -7.88 6.85 -11.02
CA ASP A 131 -8.00 8.30 -11.13
C ASP A 131 -7.72 9.02 -9.79
N ASN A 132 -7.53 10.35 -9.87
CA ASN A 132 -7.19 11.15 -8.69
C ASN A 132 -8.30 11.20 -7.64
N ILE A 133 -9.57 11.15 -8.06
CA ILE A 133 -10.72 11.17 -7.12
C ILE A 133 -10.69 9.89 -6.29
N TYR A 134 -10.44 8.74 -6.95
CA TYR A 134 -10.36 7.50 -6.22
C TYR A 134 -9.09 7.39 -5.37
N LYS A 135 -7.96 7.97 -5.79
CA LYS A 135 -6.74 8.05 -4.96
C LYS A 135 -7.02 8.76 -3.63
N GLU A 136 -7.69 9.90 -3.69
CA GLU A 136 -8.08 10.66 -2.49
C GLU A 136 -9.00 9.84 -1.57
N GLN A 137 -10.05 9.22 -2.14
CA GLN A 137 -10.95 8.35 -1.37
C GLN A 137 -10.21 7.16 -0.72
N LEU A 138 -9.26 6.57 -1.44
CA LEU A 138 -8.41 5.50 -0.92
C LEU A 138 -7.55 6.01 0.24
N GLY A 139 -6.89 7.15 0.09
CA GLY A 139 -6.06 7.73 1.13
C GLY A 139 -6.84 8.02 2.42
N ILE A 140 -8.01 8.64 2.30
CA ILE A 140 -8.93 8.90 3.43
C ILE A 140 -9.35 7.57 4.09
N LEU A 141 -9.68 6.55 3.31
CA LEU A 141 -10.03 5.23 3.83
C LEU A 141 -8.86 4.61 4.62
N LEU A 142 -7.64 4.69 4.08
CA LEU A 142 -6.45 4.14 4.75
C LEU A 142 -6.15 4.87 6.06
N ARG A 143 -6.28 6.20 6.10
CA ARG A 143 -6.14 6.99 7.34
C ARG A 143 -7.16 6.58 8.39
N ASP A 144 -8.45 6.51 8.02
CA ASP A 144 -9.52 6.04 8.93
C ASP A 144 -9.23 4.62 9.48
N LEU A 145 -8.75 3.71 8.63
CA LEU A 145 -8.38 2.37 9.06
C LEU A 145 -7.20 2.36 10.04
N ALA A 146 -6.20 3.22 9.82
CA ALA A 146 -5.02 3.34 10.68
C ALA A 146 -5.40 3.93 12.05
N GLU A 147 -6.20 4.99 12.07
CA GLU A 147 -6.75 5.62 13.29
C GLU A 147 -7.59 4.62 14.11
N ASN A 148 -8.28 3.70 13.44
CA ASN A 148 -8.99 2.59 14.08
C ASN A 148 -8.07 1.40 14.43
N GLY A 149 -6.75 1.60 14.44
CA GLY A 149 -5.75 0.68 14.95
C GLY A 149 -5.28 -0.40 14.00
N LYS A 150 -5.61 -0.33 12.69
CA LYS A 150 -5.02 -1.20 11.67
C LYS A 150 -3.63 -0.69 11.28
N THR A 151 -2.70 -1.59 11.11
CA THR A 151 -1.37 -1.25 10.58
C THR A 151 -1.37 -1.43 9.06
N ILE A 152 -0.84 -0.46 8.32
CA ILE A 152 -0.86 -0.47 6.86
C ILE A 152 0.56 -0.39 6.34
N ILE A 153 0.91 -1.31 5.45
CA ILE A 153 2.17 -1.30 4.73
C ILE A 153 1.85 -1.09 3.25
N LEU A 154 2.31 0.02 2.73
CA LEU A 154 2.08 0.46 1.38
C LEU A 154 3.37 0.35 0.57
N VAL A 155 3.37 -0.41 -0.51
CA VAL A 155 4.42 -0.35 -1.52
C VAL A 155 3.90 0.50 -2.67
N SER A 156 4.57 1.61 -2.97
CA SER A 156 4.16 2.49 -4.06
C SER A 156 5.33 3.26 -4.65
N HIS A 157 5.16 3.66 -5.91
CA HIS A 157 5.99 4.65 -6.59
C HIS A 157 5.29 6.02 -6.72
N ASP A 158 4.05 6.12 -6.23
CA ASP A 158 3.28 7.37 -6.16
C ASP A 158 3.72 8.16 -4.93
N LEU A 159 4.74 9.02 -5.13
CA LEU A 159 5.38 9.76 -4.04
C LEU A 159 4.44 10.78 -3.40
N ASP A 160 3.57 11.41 -4.20
CA ASP A 160 2.61 12.38 -3.70
C ASP A 160 1.58 11.71 -2.79
N PHE A 161 1.06 10.53 -3.18
CA PHE A 161 0.18 9.73 -2.34
C PHE A 161 0.88 9.28 -1.04
N CYS A 162 2.13 8.81 -1.13
CA CYS A 162 2.89 8.43 0.06
C CYS A 162 3.14 9.63 0.98
N GLY A 163 3.47 10.80 0.43
CA GLY A 163 3.69 12.03 1.19
C GLY A 163 2.46 12.51 1.94
N GLU A 164 1.30 12.38 1.30
CA GLU A 164 0.03 12.85 1.86
C GLU A 164 -0.49 11.92 2.98
N TYR A 165 -0.37 10.59 2.79
CA TYR A 165 -1.09 9.64 3.64
C TYR A 165 -0.22 8.78 4.56
N SER A 166 1.11 8.78 4.44
CA SER A 166 1.97 7.95 5.28
C SER A 166 2.45 8.67 6.54
N ASP A 167 2.64 7.91 7.61
CA ASP A 167 3.31 8.40 8.82
C ASP A 167 4.83 8.34 8.68
N ARG A 168 5.34 7.25 8.12
CA ARG A 168 6.75 7.03 7.83
C ARG A 168 6.95 6.44 6.45
N CYS A 169 8.10 6.74 5.86
CA CYS A 169 8.52 6.22 4.57
C CYS A 169 9.90 5.58 4.68
N GLY A 170 10.09 4.50 3.93
CA GLY A 170 11.38 3.83 3.83
C GLY A 170 11.83 3.68 2.39
N LEU A 171 13.08 4.07 2.10
CA LEU A 171 13.71 3.89 0.79
C LEU A 171 14.25 2.47 0.67
N PHE A 172 13.74 1.73 -0.30
CA PHE A 172 14.14 0.37 -0.58
C PHE A 172 15.02 0.30 -1.82
N ALA A 173 16.24 -0.18 -1.67
CA ALA A 173 17.16 -0.38 -2.78
C ALA A 173 18.05 -1.62 -2.55
N GLN A 174 18.41 -2.30 -3.62
CA GLN A 174 19.31 -3.45 -3.62
C GLN A 174 18.95 -4.56 -2.61
N GLY A 175 17.64 -4.74 -2.35
CA GLY A 175 17.14 -5.78 -1.46
C GLY A 175 17.17 -5.42 0.03
N SER A 176 17.39 -4.18 0.41
CA SER A 176 17.40 -3.71 1.78
C SER A 176 16.76 -2.33 1.94
N LEU A 177 16.42 -2.00 3.18
CA LEU A 177 15.96 -0.65 3.56
C LEU A 177 17.21 0.21 3.76
N ILE A 178 17.35 1.24 2.92
CA ILE A 178 18.54 2.13 2.93
C ILE A 178 18.37 3.26 3.94
N SER A 179 17.17 3.81 4.03
CA SER A 179 16.81 4.85 4.99
C SER A 179 15.33 4.75 5.33
N GLU A 180 14.97 5.18 6.52
CA GLU A 180 13.58 5.36 6.93
C GLU A 180 13.47 6.60 7.82
N ASP A 181 12.35 7.31 7.68
CA ASP A 181 12.08 8.49 8.48
C ASP A 181 10.57 8.79 8.51
N THR A 182 10.14 9.79 9.29
CA THR A 182 8.81 10.36 9.14
C THR A 182 8.59 10.79 7.70
N ALA A 183 7.35 10.74 7.20
CA ALA A 183 7.07 11.13 5.82
C ALA A 183 7.62 12.54 5.53
N ARG A 184 7.44 13.48 6.47
CA ARG A 184 7.97 14.85 6.36
C ARG A 184 9.49 14.87 6.13
N GLU A 185 10.25 14.28 7.04
CA GLU A 185 11.73 14.29 6.96
C GLU A 185 12.21 13.53 5.72
N PHE A 186 11.57 12.41 5.40
CA PHE A 186 11.89 11.62 4.22
C PHE A 186 11.81 12.46 2.94
N PHE A 187 10.69 13.16 2.71
CA PHE A 187 10.47 13.90 1.47
C PHE A 187 11.23 15.24 1.40
N LEU A 188 11.50 15.86 2.53
CA LEU A 188 12.31 17.10 2.58
C LEU A 188 13.79 16.81 2.35
N ASN A 189 14.33 15.75 2.94
CA ASN A 189 15.75 15.42 2.88
C ASN A 189 16.14 14.64 1.62
N ASN A 190 15.17 14.05 0.92
CA ASN A 190 15.45 13.25 -0.26
C ASN A 190 15.37 14.08 -1.55
N ARG A 191 16.44 14.04 -2.37
CA ARG A 191 16.49 14.82 -3.62
C ARG A 191 15.83 14.10 -4.80
N PHE A 192 15.85 12.78 -4.80
CA PHE A 192 15.35 11.96 -5.91
C PHE A 192 13.95 11.43 -5.65
N TYR A 193 13.70 10.97 -4.44
CA TYR A 193 12.40 10.46 -3.99
C TYR A 193 11.72 11.53 -3.15
N THR A 194 11.14 12.53 -3.82
CA THR A 194 10.45 13.65 -3.16
C THR A 194 9.15 13.98 -3.89
N THR A 195 8.19 14.54 -3.16
CA THR A 195 6.87 14.88 -3.70
C THR A 195 6.94 16.02 -4.73
N THR A 196 5.90 16.15 -5.54
CA THR A 196 5.75 17.26 -6.48
C THR A 196 5.77 18.59 -5.74
N ILE A 197 5.08 18.68 -4.60
CA ILE A 197 5.03 19.88 -3.76
C ILE A 197 6.41 20.25 -3.23
N ALA A 198 7.15 19.29 -2.67
CA ALA A 198 8.51 19.57 -2.17
C ALA A 198 9.47 20.03 -3.29
N LYS A 199 9.27 19.56 -4.52
CA LYS A 199 10.04 20.06 -5.68
C LYS A 199 9.70 21.50 -6.03
N LEU A 200 8.41 21.82 -6.08
CA LEU A 200 7.90 23.15 -6.45
C LEU A 200 8.19 24.19 -5.36
N ALA A 201 8.04 23.83 -4.09
CA ALA A 201 8.22 24.72 -2.96
C ALA A 201 9.68 24.99 -2.62
N ARG A 202 10.61 24.20 -3.15
CA ARG A 202 12.05 24.33 -2.81
C ARG A 202 12.60 25.72 -3.11
N GLY A 203 13.06 26.41 -2.05
CA GLY A 203 13.53 27.78 -2.12
C GLY A 203 12.46 28.86 -2.13
N ILE A 204 11.18 28.49 -1.99
CA ILE A 204 10.04 29.41 -1.90
C ILE A 204 9.36 29.27 -0.54
N ILE A 205 9.03 28.05 -0.12
CA ILE A 205 8.38 27.75 1.15
C ILE A 205 9.17 26.66 1.84
N ASP A 206 9.79 26.99 2.98
CA ASP A 206 10.58 26.03 3.73
C ASP A 206 9.69 24.97 4.40
N GLY A 207 10.04 23.71 4.18
CA GLY A 207 9.40 22.60 4.85
C GLY A 207 8.08 22.14 4.23
N ALA A 208 7.67 22.67 3.07
CA ALA A 208 6.50 22.19 2.36
C ALA A 208 6.80 20.88 1.60
N TYR A 209 5.97 19.85 1.82
CA TYR A 209 6.09 18.56 1.12
C TYR A 209 4.73 17.95 0.71
N LYS A 210 3.61 18.49 1.20
CA LYS A 210 2.25 18.09 0.83
C LYS A 210 1.37 19.31 0.56
N MET A 211 0.16 19.10 0.00
CA MET A 211 -0.69 20.19 -0.46
C MET A 211 -1.09 21.14 0.66
N GLU A 212 -1.38 20.63 1.85
CA GLU A 212 -1.75 21.47 3.01
C GLU A 212 -0.65 22.47 3.42
N ASP A 213 0.61 22.15 3.14
CA ASP A 213 1.74 23.03 3.47
C ASP A 213 1.84 24.26 2.54
N MET A 214 1.04 24.29 1.45
CA MET A 214 1.00 25.37 0.46
C MET A 214 -0.14 26.37 0.72
N LEU A 215 -1.05 26.07 1.63
CA LEU A 215 -2.23 26.88 2.00
C LEU A 215 -1.95 27.69 3.27
#